data_fbb90d8f7fb805c84d4c75315119d7e4
#
_entry.id   fbb90d8f7fb805c84d4c75315119d7e4
#
_cell.length_a   1.000
_cell.length_b   1.000
_cell.length_c   1.000
_cell.angle_alpha   90.00
_cell.angle_beta   90.00
_cell.angle_gamma   90.00
#
_symmetry.space_group_name_H-M   'P 1'
#
loop_
_entity.id
_entity.type
_entity.pdbx_description
1 polymer ?
#
loop_
_entity_poly.entity_id
_entity_poly.type
_entity_poly.pdbx_seq_one_letter_code
_entity_poly.pdbx_strand_id
1 'polypeptide(L)'
;LIEVLRDLADLDLFWKHGNEPPPIERVSNRTLLIDVHAMPVLKELVGYLVIERLYKEMASLPDSPVTDGRRTIRTILVIDEAHNYLGQKNIFLQRIIREGRSKGIVVFFASQSPNDYEQKFFNFEELLEFAYIFQCEGVSASSIQDILGCSNKTAKDLQTEVARLEPWQVIAQSEQKTDEFMKFTAEAFYKTYG
;
A
#
# COMPACT_ATOMS: atom_id res chain seq x y z
N LEU A 1 14.88 -25.26 -0.57
CA LEU A 1 13.69 -25.50 -1.40
C LEU A 1 12.77 -26.54 -0.77
N ILE A 2 13.26 -27.73 -0.37
CA ILE A 2 12.45 -28.81 0.25
C ILE A 2 11.82 -28.36 1.57
N GLU A 3 12.55 -27.65 2.41
CA GLU A 3 12.01 -27.08 3.66
C GLU A 3 10.88 -26.10 3.40
N VAL A 4 11.07 -25.16 2.50
CA VAL A 4 10.02 -24.18 2.11
C VAL A 4 8.76 -24.88 1.57
N LEU A 5 8.93 -25.95 0.76
CA LEU A 5 7.80 -26.72 0.26
C LEU A 5 7.10 -27.52 1.36
N ARG A 6 7.85 -27.97 2.37
CA ARG A 6 7.28 -28.65 3.54
C ARG A 6 6.49 -27.68 4.40
N ASP A 7 7.05 -26.52 4.70
CA ASP A 7 6.38 -25.45 5.44
C ASP A 7 5.08 -25.01 4.75
N LEU A 8 5.11 -24.90 3.41
CA LEU A 8 3.91 -24.60 2.62
C LEU A 8 2.85 -25.72 2.70
N ALA A 9 3.28 -26.98 2.74
CA ALA A 9 2.37 -28.12 2.87
C ALA A 9 1.76 -28.21 4.27
N ASP A 10 2.56 -27.94 5.31
CA ASP A 10 2.14 -28.00 6.71
C ASP A 10 1.17 -26.88 7.09
N LEU A 11 1.22 -25.76 6.40
CA LEU A 11 0.29 -24.62 6.62
C LEU A 11 -1.09 -24.81 5.99
N ASP A 12 -1.33 -25.94 5.32
CA ASP A 12 -2.62 -26.28 4.67
C ASP A 12 -3.14 -25.16 3.73
N LEU A 13 -2.20 -24.41 3.14
CA LEU A 13 -2.51 -23.27 2.23
C LEU A 13 -3.08 -23.72 0.90
N PHE A 14 -2.93 -25.00 0.57
CA PHE A 14 -3.42 -25.57 -0.68
C PHE A 14 -4.72 -26.35 -0.45
N TRP A 15 -5.66 -26.13 -1.35
CA TRP A 15 -6.92 -26.83 -1.34
C TRP A 15 -6.71 -28.36 -1.46
N LYS A 16 -7.34 -29.12 -0.59
CA LYS A 16 -7.43 -30.57 -0.73
C LYS A 16 -8.43 -30.90 -1.82
N HIS A 17 -8.14 -31.96 -2.57
CA HIS A 17 -9.07 -32.48 -3.60
C HIS A 17 -10.51 -32.60 -3.07
N GLY A 18 -11.44 -31.99 -3.75
CA GLY A 18 -12.88 -31.99 -3.39
C GLY A 18 -13.43 -30.68 -2.80
N ASN A 19 -12.55 -29.76 -2.40
CA ASN A 19 -12.94 -28.42 -1.95
C ASN A 19 -12.42 -27.38 -2.96
N GLU A 20 -13.12 -27.19 -4.03
CA GLU A 20 -12.76 -26.13 -4.99
C GLU A 20 -12.86 -24.76 -4.32
N PRO A 21 -11.86 -23.87 -4.52
CA PRO A 21 -11.96 -22.50 -4.04
C PRO A 21 -13.21 -21.84 -4.63
N PRO A 22 -13.86 -20.95 -3.87
CA PRO A 22 -14.99 -20.21 -4.43
C PRO A 22 -14.53 -19.47 -5.69
N PRO A 23 -15.38 -19.36 -6.71
CA PRO A 23 -15.06 -18.57 -7.89
C PRO A 23 -14.60 -17.17 -7.48
N ILE A 24 -13.55 -16.68 -8.11
CA ILE A 24 -12.93 -15.38 -7.82
C ILE A 24 -13.92 -14.22 -7.85
N GLU A 25 -14.93 -14.27 -8.73
CA GLU A 25 -16.04 -13.33 -8.78
C GLU A 25 -16.74 -13.16 -7.43
N ARG A 26 -16.71 -14.16 -6.58
CA ARG A 26 -17.25 -14.08 -5.21
C ARG A 26 -16.28 -13.46 -4.23
N VAL A 27 -14.99 -13.44 -4.54
CA VAL A 27 -13.95 -12.83 -3.70
C VAL A 27 -13.79 -11.36 -4.03
N SER A 28 -13.82 -10.99 -5.31
CA SER A 28 -13.64 -9.60 -5.77
C SER A 28 -14.75 -8.64 -5.33
N ASN A 29 -15.95 -9.16 -5.02
CA ASN A 29 -17.09 -8.37 -4.54
C ASN A 29 -17.21 -8.34 -3.01
N ARG A 30 -16.14 -8.66 -2.26
CA ARG A 30 -16.14 -8.73 -0.81
C ARG A 30 -14.93 -8.01 -0.24
N THR A 31 -15.03 -7.60 1.01
CA THR A 31 -13.87 -7.25 1.81
C THR A 31 -13.14 -8.54 2.19
N LEU A 32 -11.89 -8.66 1.76
CA LEU A 32 -11.01 -9.77 2.09
C LEU A 32 -9.91 -9.28 3.02
N LEU A 33 -9.82 -9.84 4.20
CA LEU A 33 -8.71 -9.65 5.13
C LEU A 33 -7.79 -10.87 5.05
N ILE A 34 -6.52 -10.64 4.70
CA ILE A 34 -5.50 -11.68 4.63
C ILE A 34 -4.54 -11.45 5.78
N ASP A 35 -4.70 -12.24 6.84
CA ASP A 35 -3.81 -12.19 8.00
C ASP A 35 -2.62 -13.11 7.77
N VAL A 36 -1.43 -12.52 7.66
CA VAL A 36 -0.16 -13.24 7.48
C VAL A 36 0.69 -13.26 8.75
N HIS A 37 0.15 -12.78 9.87
CA HIS A 37 0.88 -12.67 11.14
C HIS A 37 1.34 -14.04 11.64
N ALA A 38 0.52 -15.07 11.49
CA ALA A 38 0.83 -16.45 11.89
C ALA A 38 1.85 -17.15 10.96
N MET A 39 2.26 -16.50 9.86
CA MET A 39 3.12 -17.09 8.82
C MET A 39 4.38 -16.24 8.57
N PRO A 40 5.23 -15.99 9.58
CA PRO A 40 6.33 -15.01 9.46
C PRO A 40 7.33 -15.36 8.35
N VAL A 41 7.55 -16.64 8.07
CA VAL A 41 8.49 -17.10 7.03
C VAL A 41 7.88 -17.00 5.63
N LEU A 42 6.55 -17.08 5.51
CA LEU A 42 5.85 -17.15 4.23
C LEU A 42 5.09 -15.87 3.88
N LYS A 43 5.05 -14.89 4.79
CA LYS A 43 4.29 -13.63 4.58
C LYS A 43 4.60 -12.97 3.24
N GLU A 44 5.86 -12.95 2.86
CA GLU A 44 6.33 -12.36 1.62
C GLU A 44 5.84 -13.14 0.38
N LEU A 45 5.90 -14.46 0.44
CA LEU A 45 5.42 -15.32 -0.64
C LEU A 45 3.89 -15.22 -0.78
N VAL A 46 3.16 -15.26 0.33
CA VAL A 46 1.70 -15.12 0.31
C VAL A 46 1.31 -13.75 -0.25
N GLY A 47 1.95 -12.68 0.22
CA GLY A 47 1.73 -11.33 -0.32
C GLY A 47 2.02 -11.24 -1.81
N TYR A 48 3.13 -11.85 -2.27
CA TYR A 48 3.47 -11.91 -3.69
C TYR A 48 2.37 -12.61 -4.51
N LEU A 49 1.91 -13.78 -4.09
CA LEU A 49 0.89 -14.56 -4.78
C LEU A 49 -0.46 -13.84 -4.85
N VAL A 50 -0.85 -13.18 -3.74
CA VAL A 50 -2.08 -12.38 -3.69
C VAL A 50 -2.00 -11.19 -4.68
N ILE A 51 -0.89 -10.47 -4.67
CA ILE A 51 -0.67 -9.33 -5.57
C ILE A 51 -0.62 -9.80 -7.04
N GLU A 52 0.08 -10.90 -7.33
CA GLU A 52 0.10 -11.50 -8.66
C GLU A 52 -1.32 -11.86 -9.14
N ARG A 53 -2.09 -12.48 -8.27
CA ARG A 53 -3.46 -12.87 -8.58
C ARG A 53 -4.34 -11.67 -8.87
N LEU A 54 -4.30 -10.65 -8.01
CA LEU A 54 -5.02 -9.41 -8.21
C LEU A 54 -4.64 -8.74 -9.53
N TYR A 55 -3.35 -8.68 -9.86
CA TYR A 55 -2.90 -8.12 -11.13
C TYR A 55 -3.46 -8.88 -12.34
N LYS A 56 -3.41 -10.23 -12.33
CA LYS A 56 -3.93 -11.04 -13.43
C LYS A 56 -5.43 -10.83 -13.65
N GLU A 57 -6.19 -10.73 -12.58
CA GLU A 57 -7.63 -10.42 -12.66
C GLU A 57 -7.86 -9.02 -13.22
N MET A 58 -7.18 -8.03 -12.68
CA MET A 58 -7.25 -6.66 -13.13
C MET A 58 -6.91 -6.52 -14.62
N ALA A 59 -5.84 -7.18 -15.07
CA ALA A 59 -5.37 -7.11 -16.45
C ALA A 59 -6.40 -7.66 -17.45
N SER A 60 -7.23 -8.61 -17.02
CA SER A 60 -8.31 -9.18 -17.85
C SER A 60 -9.54 -8.27 -17.99
N LEU A 61 -9.69 -7.27 -17.12
CA LEU A 61 -10.85 -6.40 -17.13
C LEU A 61 -10.67 -5.23 -18.12
N PRO A 62 -11.76 -4.74 -18.73
CA PRO A 62 -11.74 -3.49 -19.47
C PRO A 62 -11.42 -2.32 -18.55
N ASP A 63 -11.06 -1.18 -19.11
CA ASP A 63 -10.84 0.03 -18.33
C ASP A 63 -12.09 0.39 -17.53
N SER A 64 -11.87 0.94 -16.34
CA SER A 64 -12.95 1.33 -15.45
C SER A 64 -13.70 2.54 -16.03
N PRO A 65 -15.03 2.56 -15.97
CA PRO A 65 -15.84 3.67 -16.48
C PRO A 65 -15.46 5.01 -15.86
N VAL A 66 -15.59 6.06 -16.63
CA VAL A 66 -15.45 7.44 -16.16
C VAL A 66 -16.81 8.13 -16.28
N THR A 67 -17.33 8.65 -15.17
CA THR A 67 -18.57 9.41 -15.11
C THR A 67 -18.28 10.74 -14.43
N ASP A 68 -18.70 11.84 -15.08
CA ASP A 68 -18.47 13.20 -14.58
C ASP A 68 -17.00 13.51 -14.24
N GLY A 69 -16.07 13.03 -15.08
CA GLY A 69 -14.63 13.20 -14.88
C GLY A 69 -14.03 12.32 -13.78
N ARG A 70 -14.83 11.50 -13.11
CA ARG A 70 -14.40 10.60 -12.02
C ARG A 70 -14.42 9.15 -12.49
N ARG A 71 -13.31 8.45 -12.22
CA ARG A 71 -13.21 7.03 -12.52
C ARG A 71 -13.84 6.21 -11.40
N THR A 72 -14.62 5.20 -11.77
CA THR A 72 -15.21 4.27 -10.82
C THR A 72 -14.10 3.43 -10.16
N ILE A 73 -14.05 3.41 -8.83
CA ILE A 73 -13.16 2.55 -8.06
C ILE A 73 -13.79 1.15 -8.02
N ARG A 74 -13.04 0.15 -8.47
CA ARG A 74 -13.43 -1.26 -8.44
C ARG A 74 -12.82 -2.02 -7.26
N THR A 75 -11.57 -1.67 -6.93
CA THR A 75 -10.81 -2.38 -5.91
C THR A 75 -9.95 -1.40 -5.14
N ILE A 76 -9.94 -1.57 -3.83
CA ILE A 76 -9.00 -0.89 -2.93
C ILE A 76 -8.09 -1.98 -2.35
N LEU A 77 -6.80 -1.86 -2.61
CA LEU A 77 -5.76 -2.71 -2.04
C LEU A 77 -5.08 -1.95 -0.90
N VAL A 78 -5.20 -2.46 0.31
CA VAL A 78 -4.50 -1.91 1.48
C VAL A 78 -3.38 -2.86 1.86
N ILE A 79 -2.15 -2.37 1.91
CA ILE A 79 -0.96 -3.12 2.31
C ILE A 79 -0.42 -2.48 3.58
N ASP A 80 -0.70 -3.13 4.70
CA ASP A 80 -0.14 -2.76 6.00
C ASP A 80 1.28 -3.31 6.15
N GLU A 81 2.12 -2.65 6.94
CA GLU A 81 3.54 -2.97 7.07
C GLU A 81 4.24 -3.13 5.70
N ALA A 82 3.99 -2.15 4.82
CA ALA A 82 4.38 -2.20 3.41
C ALA A 82 5.88 -2.45 3.19
N HIS A 83 6.75 -2.06 4.14
CA HIS A 83 8.18 -2.31 4.09
C HIS A 83 8.54 -3.80 3.89
N ASN A 84 7.69 -4.73 4.34
CA ASN A 84 7.89 -6.16 4.13
C ASN A 84 7.76 -6.58 2.65
N TYR A 85 7.11 -5.77 1.82
CA TYR A 85 6.77 -6.10 0.43
C TYR A 85 7.45 -5.19 -0.58
N LEU A 86 7.73 -3.93 -0.19
CA LEU A 86 8.34 -2.94 -1.08
C LEU A 86 9.79 -3.28 -1.44
N GLY A 87 10.56 -3.85 -0.49
CA GLY A 87 11.95 -4.26 -0.70
C GLY A 87 12.16 -5.41 -1.68
N GLN A 88 11.08 -6.06 -2.11
CA GLN A 88 11.11 -7.18 -3.03
C GLN A 88 10.88 -6.74 -4.45
N LYS A 89 11.54 -7.41 -5.41
CA LYS A 89 11.30 -7.20 -6.83
C LYS A 89 9.94 -7.78 -7.25
N ASN A 90 8.84 -7.21 -6.77
CA ASN A 90 7.50 -7.62 -7.16
C ASN A 90 7.03 -6.85 -8.39
N ILE A 91 7.18 -7.44 -9.57
CA ILE A 91 6.79 -6.82 -10.84
C ILE A 91 5.28 -6.59 -10.94
N PHE A 92 4.47 -7.39 -10.26
CA PHE A 92 3.02 -7.26 -10.32
C PHE A 92 2.55 -6.07 -9.49
N LEU A 93 3.16 -5.84 -8.31
CA LEU A 93 2.92 -4.64 -7.52
C LEU A 93 3.27 -3.37 -8.30
N GLN A 94 4.44 -3.36 -8.93
CA GLN A 94 4.87 -2.23 -9.77
C GLN A 94 3.87 -1.95 -10.90
N ARG A 95 3.36 -3.00 -11.55
CA ARG A 95 2.36 -2.87 -12.60
C ARG A 95 0.99 -2.40 -12.07
N ILE A 96 0.55 -2.90 -10.92
CA ILE A 96 -0.68 -2.43 -10.29
C ILE A 96 -0.60 -0.93 -10.03
N ILE A 97 0.52 -0.43 -9.51
CA ILE A 97 0.70 0.99 -9.23
C ILE A 97 0.69 1.82 -10.52
N ARG A 98 1.37 1.36 -11.57
CA ARG A 98 1.45 2.09 -12.86
C ARG A 98 0.17 2.04 -13.68
N GLU A 99 -0.48 0.89 -13.72
CA GLU A 99 -1.57 0.59 -14.64
C GLU A 99 -2.95 0.55 -13.93
N GLY A 100 -2.97 0.36 -12.61
CA GLY A 100 -4.18 0.12 -11.84
C GLY A 100 -5.19 1.26 -11.89
N ARG A 101 -4.74 2.50 -12.06
CA ARG A 101 -5.61 3.66 -12.22
C ARG A 101 -6.62 3.48 -13.36
N SER A 102 -6.17 3.02 -14.54
CA SER A 102 -7.07 2.79 -15.68
C SER A 102 -8.09 1.70 -15.38
N LYS A 103 -7.76 0.76 -14.53
CA LYS A 103 -8.62 -0.36 -14.11
C LYS A 103 -9.50 -0.04 -12.90
N GLY A 104 -9.35 1.14 -12.30
CA GLY A 104 -10.10 1.55 -11.11
C GLY A 104 -9.57 0.91 -9.82
N ILE A 105 -8.26 0.66 -9.74
CA ILE A 105 -7.61 0.19 -8.53
C ILE A 105 -6.97 1.38 -7.81
N VAL A 106 -7.19 1.43 -6.50
CA VAL A 106 -6.51 2.34 -5.57
C VAL A 106 -5.66 1.50 -4.64
N VAL A 107 -4.41 1.93 -4.41
CA VAL A 107 -3.49 1.24 -3.50
C VAL A 107 -3.17 2.17 -2.33
N PHE A 108 -3.33 1.67 -1.12
CA PHE A 108 -2.88 2.31 0.10
C PHE A 108 -1.72 1.51 0.69
N PHE A 109 -0.64 2.21 0.98
CA PHE A 109 0.48 1.66 1.73
C PHE A 109 0.51 2.28 3.13
N ALA A 110 0.63 1.44 4.15
CA ALA A 110 0.98 1.89 5.48
C ALA A 110 2.37 1.35 5.85
N SER A 111 3.26 2.20 6.34
CA SER A 111 4.59 1.83 6.78
C SER A 111 5.05 2.70 7.93
N GLN A 112 6.08 2.26 8.64
CA GLN A 112 6.57 2.92 9.84
C GLN A 112 7.47 4.13 9.54
N SER A 113 8.06 4.18 8.34
CA SER A 113 8.94 5.26 7.93
C SER A 113 8.77 5.64 6.46
N PRO A 114 8.83 6.93 6.12
CA PRO A 114 8.97 7.38 4.75
C PRO A 114 10.15 6.75 4.00
N ASN A 115 11.25 6.46 4.70
CA ASN A 115 12.44 5.85 4.10
C ASN A 115 12.19 4.44 3.52
N ASP A 116 11.11 3.76 3.92
CA ASP A 116 10.75 2.44 3.43
C ASP A 116 10.35 2.44 1.94
N TYR A 117 9.98 3.60 1.40
CA TYR A 117 9.56 3.76 0.01
C TYR A 117 10.74 3.98 -0.95
N GLU A 118 11.93 4.28 -0.44
CA GLU A 118 13.17 4.38 -1.21
C GLU A 118 13.71 2.97 -1.51
N GLN A 119 13.37 2.41 -2.67
CA GLN A 119 13.76 1.06 -3.06
C GLN A 119 14.66 1.04 -4.30
N LYS A 120 15.71 0.21 -4.28
CA LYS A 120 16.70 0.09 -5.37
C LYS A 120 16.11 -0.36 -6.72
N PHE A 121 15.00 -1.09 -6.68
CA PHE A 121 14.43 -1.72 -7.87
C PHE A 121 13.30 -0.91 -8.50
N PHE A 122 12.70 -0.01 -7.72
CA PHE A 122 11.53 0.72 -8.15
C PHE A 122 11.33 1.93 -7.26
N ASN A 123 11.16 3.08 -7.86
CA ASN A 123 10.88 4.30 -7.12
C ASN A 123 9.38 4.38 -6.84
N PHE A 124 8.98 3.98 -5.66
CA PHE A 124 7.59 4.09 -5.20
C PHE A 124 7.21 5.53 -4.93
N GLU A 125 8.15 6.35 -4.46
CA GLU A 125 7.93 7.72 -4.06
C GLU A 125 7.40 8.59 -5.20
N GLU A 126 7.95 8.43 -6.42
CA GLU A 126 7.50 9.18 -7.61
C GLU A 126 6.05 8.89 -8.02
N LEU A 127 5.51 7.76 -7.59
CA LEU A 127 4.19 7.26 -8.00
C LEU A 127 3.12 7.44 -6.93
N LEU A 128 3.50 7.87 -5.73
CA LEU A 128 2.54 8.22 -4.68
C LEU A 128 1.85 9.52 -5.07
N GLU A 129 0.53 9.51 -5.06
CA GLU A 129 -0.27 10.70 -5.37
C GLU A 129 -0.51 11.55 -4.12
N PHE A 130 -0.70 10.89 -2.97
CA PHE A 130 -0.93 11.54 -1.68
C PHE A 130 -0.20 10.81 -0.57
N ALA A 131 0.31 11.55 0.40
CA ALA A 131 0.91 11.00 1.60
C ALA A 131 0.34 11.65 2.86
N TYR A 132 0.17 10.82 3.87
CA TYR A 132 -0.23 11.21 5.23
C TYR A 132 0.91 10.80 6.15
N ILE A 133 1.59 11.78 6.75
CA ILE A 133 2.76 11.53 7.60
C ILE A 133 2.35 11.77 9.05
N PHE A 134 2.43 10.71 9.83
CA PHE A 134 2.29 10.74 11.29
C PHE A 134 3.65 10.98 11.95
N GLN A 135 3.66 11.06 13.28
CA GLN A 135 4.90 11.16 14.02
C GLN A 135 5.85 9.99 13.66
N CYS A 136 7.04 10.32 13.21
CA CYS A 136 8.10 9.36 13.00
C CYS A 136 9.48 10.02 13.24
N GLU A 137 10.42 9.22 13.76
CA GLU A 137 11.78 9.65 14.02
C GLU A 137 12.74 9.17 12.93
N GLY A 138 13.85 9.85 12.76
CA GLY A 138 14.91 9.41 11.83
C GLY A 138 14.59 9.55 10.35
N VAL A 139 13.53 10.30 10.00
CA VAL A 139 13.17 10.55 8.61
C VAL A 139 14.15 11.48 7.95
N SER A 140 14.60 11.17 6.74
CA SER A 140 15.46 12.05 5.97
C SER A 140 14.65 13.16 5.27
N ALA A 141 15.24 14.35 5.13
CA ALA A 141 14.60 15.40 4.34
C ALA A 141 14.45 15.00 2.87
N SER A 142 15.36 14.17 2.33
CA SER A 142 15.24 13.64 0.97
C SER A 142 14.00 12.77 0.80
N SER A 143 13.75 11.80 1.70
CA SER A 143 12.54 10.96 1.62
C SER A 143 11.25 11.78 1.73
N ILE A 144 11.23 12.79 2.59
CA ILE A 144 10.08 13.71 2.66
C ILE A 144 9.91 14.46 1.35
N GLN A 145 11.01 14.98 0.79
CA GLN A 145 10.98 15.68 -0.49
C GLN A 145 10.43 14.82 -1.62
N ASP A 146 10.92 13.58 -1.72
CA ASP A 146 10.59 12.67 -2.80
C ASP A 146 9.13 12.20 -2.71
N ILE A 147 8.67 11.82 -1.51
CA ILE A 147 7.28 11.39 -1.27
C ILE A 147 6.28 12.53 -1.49
N LEU A 148 6.57 13.71 -0.98
CA LEU A 148 5.65 14.85 -1.07
C LEU A 148 5.86 15.68 -2.34
N GLY A 149 6.97 15.50 -3.05
CA GLY A 149 7.32 16.31 -4.23
C GLY A 149 7.50 17.79 -3.93
N CYS A 150 7.89 18.14 -2.69
CA CYS A 150 8.06 19.51 -2.21
C CYS A 150 9.48 20.04 -2.43
N SER A 151 9.71 21.33 -2.14
CA SER A 151 11.04 21.91 -2.19
C SER A 151 11.94 21.38 -1.06
N ASN A 152 13.27 21.39 -1.28
CA ASN A 152 14.24 20.95 -0.25
C ASN A 152 14.15 21.78 1.03
N LYS A 153 13.82 23.06 0.93
CA LYS A 153 13.61 23.93 2.10
C LYS A 153 12.41 23.44 2.90
N THR A 154 11.28 23.25 2.25
CA THR A 154 10.04 22.75 2.86
C THR A 154 10.25 21.37 3.48
N ALA A 155 10.98 20.47 2.81
CA ALA A 155 11.28 19.15 3.32
C ALA A 155 12.08 19.19 4.64
N LYS A 156 13.04 20.11 4.78
CA LYS A 156 13.81 20.31 6.03
C LYS A 156 12.95 20.87 7.17
N ASP A 157 12.05 21.80 6.85
CA ASP A 157 11.13 22.36 7.83
C ASP A 157 10.16 21.25 8.31
N LEU A 158 9.60 20.48 7.38
CA LEU A 158 8.72 19.35 7.67
C LEU A 158 9.41 18.23 8.44
N GLN A 159 10.69 17.94 8.17
CA GLN A 159 11.47 16.95 8.92
C GLN A 159 11.47 17.26 10.43
N THR A 160 11.65 18.53 10.76
CA THR A 160 11.62 18.98 12.16
C THR A 160 10.22 18.92 12.74
N GLU A 161 9.21 19.24 11.95
CA GLU A 161 7.81 19.25 12.37
C GLU A 161 7.27 17.83 12.58
N VAL A 162 7.56 16.89 11.66
CA VAL A 162 7.16 15.48 11.74
C VAL A 162 7.66 14.83 13.03
N ALA A 163 8.89 15.08 13.42
CA ALA A 163 9.46 14.54 14.68
C ALA A 163 8.76 15.07 15.95
N ARG A 164 8.05 16.21 15.85
CA ARG A 164 7.37 16.88 16.96
C ARG A 164 5.85 16.70 16.95
N LEU A 165 5.30 15.93 16.01
CA LEU A 165 3.90 15.65 15.98
C LEU A 165 3.46 14.93 17.26
N GLU A 166 2.30 15.30 17.76
CA GLU A 166 1.65 14.57 18.85
C GLU A 166 0.93 13.33 18.33
N PRO A 167 0.58 12.37 19.19
CA PRO A 167 -0.23 11.23 18.79
C PRO A 167 -1.49 11.68 18.02
N TRP A 168 -1.74 11.01 16.90
CA TRP A 168 -2.86 11.27 15.98
C TRP A 168 -2.76 12.56 15.16
N GLN A 169 -1.73 13.38 15.37
CA GLN A 169 -1.47 14.49 14.45
C GLN A 169 -0.88 13.98 13.13
N VAL A 170 -1.33 14.60 12.05
CA VAL A 170 -0.99 14.21 10.68
C VAL A 170 -0.61 15.45 9.89
N ILE A 171 0.43 15.32 9.09
CA ILE A 171 0.76 16.24 8.01
C ILE A 171 0.35 15.59 6.69
N ALA A 172 -0.44 16.31 5.89
CA ALA A 172 -0.84 15.88 4.57
C ALA A 172 -0.73 17.04 3.58
N GLN A 173 -0.52 16.71 2.31
CA GLN A 173 -0.59 17.72 1.26
C GLN A 173 -2.04 18.19 1.08
N SER A 174 -2.22 19.50 0.85
CA SER A 174 -3.51 20.06 0.46
C SER A 174 -3.86 19.70 -0.99
N GLU A 175 -2.84 19.67 -1.85
CA GLU A 175 -2.90 19.27 -3.26
C GLU A 175 -1.65 18.46 -3.62
N GLN A 176 -1.73 17.71 -4.72
CA GLN A 176 -0.62 16.90 -5.20
C GLN A 176 0.60 17.77 -5.58
N LYS A 177 1.77 17.41 -5.05
CA LYS A 177 3.08 18.05 -5.38
C LYS A 177 3.12 19.57 -5.22
N THR A 178 2.58 20.06 -4.11
CA THR A 178 2.67 21.47 -3.71
C THR A 178 3.54 21.63 -2.47
N ASP A 179 3.95 22.87 -2.19
CA ASP A 179 4.58 23.23 -0.90
C ASP A 179 3.54 23.61 0.17
N GLU A 180 2.24 23.34 -0.09
CA GLU A 180 1.15 23.62 0.84
C GLU A 180 0.74 22.34 1.57
N PHE A 181 0.77 22.41 2.88
CA PHE A 181 0.50 21.27 3.77
C PHE A 181 -0.54 21.65 4.79
N MET A 182 -1.36 20.68 5.13
CA MET A 182 -2.32 20.76 6.23
C MET A 182 -1.82 19.93 7.40
N LYS A 183 -1.95 20.47 8.60
CA LYS A 183 -1.77 19.75 9.84
C LYS A 183 -3.12 19.63 10.53
N PHE A 184 -3.48 18.44 10.88
CA PHE A 184 -4.74 18.15 11.59
C PHE A 184 -4.58 16.98 12.53
N THR A 185 -5.54 16.81 13.43
CA THR A 185 -5.61 15.64 14.31
C THR A 185 -6.61 14.65 13.73
N ALA A 186 -6.15 13.43 13.44
CA ALA A 186 -7.01 12.34 13.01
C ALA A 186 -7.79 11.81 14.22
N GLU A 187 -9.11 11.83 14.16
CA GLU A 187 -9.93 11.21 15.20
C GLU A 187 -9.88 9.69 15.09
N ALA A 188 -9.75 9.03 16.24
CA ALA A 188 -9.79 7.59 16.28
C ALA A 188 -11.18 7.07 15.88
N PHE A 189 -11.21 6.10 14.96
CA PHE A 189 -12.44 5.54 14.40
C PHE A 189 -13.47 5.13 15.48
N TYR A 190 -13.02 4.51 16.55
CA TYR A 190 -13.90 4.07 17.65
C TYR A 190 -14.56 5.22 18.43
N LYS A 191 -14.03 6.46 18.36
CA LYS A 191 -14.65 7.63 18.97
C LYS A 191 -15.82 8.15 18.13
N THR A 192 -15.76 7.94 16.83
CA THR A 192 -16.76 8.47 15.89
C THR A 192 -17.83 7.43 15.58
N TYR A 193 -17.47 6.12 15.55
CA TYR A 193 -18.31 5.03 15.06
C TYR A 193 -18.42 3.85 16.05
N GLY A 194 -17.81 3.95 17.23
CA GLY A 194 -17.83 2.90 18.26
C GLY A 194 -19.04 2.94 19.18
#